data_acd237dfb4709fd6a20ad45dd2c6cb7a
#
_entry.id   acd237dfb4709fd6a20ad45dd2c6cb7a
#
_cell.length_a   1.000
_cell.length_b   1.000
_cell.length_c   1.000
_cell.angle_alpha   90.00
_cell.angle_beta   90.00
_cell.angle_gamma   90.00
#
_symmetry.space_group_name_H-M   'P 1'
#
loop_
_entity.id
_entity.type
_entity.pdbx_description
1 polymer ?
#
loop_
_entity_poly.entity_id
_entity_poly.type
_entity_poly.pdbx_seq_one_letter_code
_entity_poly.pdbx_strand_id
1 'polypeptide(L)'
;MRIVLITQITPASENVRGTSALPYHLMVHRPADVDIVIYSFNGNQLSDAKIKEVEKELNVTIKLLSRPTWQSWVLRLHLLFIRVLLKYPLFNYMWLSSKVVEEIEGLQPDGIWVYGQDISRVTKQFGGFKRVHTLPDSESLYYYRMLGRRFVFKNWMMFMRNMVMYPKYLRMESVYENSPTVKYHLVGESDAESLRNVNPGIQANFLRHPHYHVAEPQKRIAFSKPKIRLLVAGQNNLYMKEAAEEAFDMMLHEVDKLKECYKVTFLGRGWESMVTRLKNAGYDVAQITFAPDYIEEVCRHDVQLTPIAIGTGTKGKVLDALANGLLVVGTPFALENIAVENGVSCVEYRSNEELLSVLVDIPHNVQKYEQMAEKGREAIFVEHGRRRISQQLMDLFKQ
;
A
#
# COMPACT_ATOMS: atom_id res chain seq x y z
N MET A 1 20.44 -14.11 -14.39
CA MET A 1 20.77 -13.16 -13.29
C MET A 1 20.28 -13.75 -11.99
N ARG A 2 21.15 -13.85 -10.96
CA ARG A 2 20.77 -14.36 -9.63
C ARG A 2 20.65 -13.20 -8.64
N ILE A 3 19.52 -13.08 -7.96
CA ILE A 3 19.25 -12.05 -6.95
C ILE A 3 18.97 -12.73 -5.61
N VAL A 4 19.53 -12.20 -4.54
CA VAL A 4 19.16 -12.59 -3.18
C VAL A 4 18.25 -11.51 -2.59
N LEU A 5 17.01 -11.88 -2.28
CA LEU A 5 16.06 -11.02 -1.56
C LEU A 5 16.19 -11.22 -0.05
N ILE A 6 16.47 -10.16 0.69
CA ILE A 6 16.46 -10.16 2.15
C ILE A 6 15.27 -9.33 2.61
N THR A 7 14.37 -9.93 3.38
CA THR A 7 13.10 -9.27 3.75
C THR A 7 12.71 -9.49 5.21
N GLN A 8 12.10 -8.46 5.80
CA GLN A 8 11.52 -8.56 7.13
C GLN A 8 10.23 -9.39 7.14
N ILE A 9 9.46 -9.33 6.05
CA ILE A 9 8.13 -9.95 5.90
C ILE A 9 8.21 -10.94 4.73
N THR A 10 7.83 -12.19 4.95
CA THR A 10 7.80 -13.19 3.87
C THR A 10 6.78 -12.79 2.81
N PRO A 11 7.16 -12.75 1.51
CA PRO A 11 6.24 -12.46 0.43
C PRO A 11 5.02 -13.38 0.44
N ALA A 12 3.86 -12.86 0.11
CA ALA A 12 2.62 -13.60 -0.05
C ALA A 12 1.71 -12.89 -1.05
N SER A 13 0.82 -13.61 -1.74
CA SER A 13 -0.10 -13.04 -2.74
C SER A 13 -0.99 -11.93 -2.19
N GLU A 14 -1.25 -11.97 -0.88
CA GLU A 14 -2.03 -10.96 -0.15
C GLU A 14 -1.21 -10.32 0.98
N ASN A 15 -1.70 -9.19 1.48
CA ASN A 15 -1.09 -8.54 2.64
C ASN A 15 -1.45 -9.27 3.93
N VAL A 16 -0.47 -10.00 4.48
CA VAL A 16 -0.58 -10.72 5.75
C VAL A 16 0.27 -10.02 6.80
N ARG A 17 -0.36 -9.36 7.77
CA ARG A 17 0.29 -8.63 8.87
C ARG A 17 1.38 -7.64 8.43
N GLY A 18 1.21 -7.03 7.26
CA GLY A 18 2.15 -6.06 6.68
C GLY A 18 2.15 -6.11 5.16
N THR A 19 3.07 -5.41 4.54
CA THR A 19 3.17 -5.22 3.07
C THR A 19 3.80 -6.43 2.37
N SER A 20 3.27 -7.65 2.57
CA SER A 20 3.78 -8.89 1.99
C SER A 20 3.43 -9.08 0.51
N ALA A 21 2.35 -8.45 0.04
CA ALA A 21 1.89 -8.60 -1.34
C ALA A 21 2.79 -7.88 -2.34
N LEU A 22 3.33 -6.72 -2.00
CA LEU A 22 4.15 -5.95 -2.92
C LEU A 22 5.38 -6.74 -3.43
N PRO A 23 6.24 -7.33 -2.59
CA PRO A 23 7.39 -8.09 -3.07
C PRO A 23 6.95 -9.35 -3.84
N TYR A 24 5.83 -9.99 -3.48
CA TYR A 24 5.27 -11.10 -4.24
C TYR A 24 4.92 -10.69 -5.67
N HIS A 25 4.15 -9.62 -5.84
CA HIS A 25 3.70 -9.15 -7.16
C HIS A 25 4.82 -8.51 -7.99
N LEU A 26 5.90 -8.06 -7.37
CA LEU A 26 7.11 -7.65 -8.07
C LEU A 26 7.90 -8.85 -8.63
N MET A 27 7.73 -10.06 -8.06
CA MET A 27 8.46 -11.27 -8.47
C MET A 27 7.66 -12.18 -9.40
N VAL A 28 6.34 -12.26 -9.25
CA VAL A 28 5.50 -13.25 -9.94
C VAL A 28 5.59 -13.18 -11.47
N HIS A 29 5.90 -12.03 -12.00
CA HIS A 29 6.08 -11.80 -13.44
C HIS A 29 7.51 -11.35 -13.81
N ARG A 30 8.50 -11.71 -12.98
CA ARG A 30 9.89 -11.40 -13.28
C ARG A 30 10.34 -12.06 -14.59
N PRO A 31 11.37 -11.51 -15.26
CA PRO A 31 11.97 -12.16 -16.41
C PRO A 31 12.41 -13.59 -16.11
N ALA A 32 12.27 -14.48 -17.09
CA ALA A 32 12.54 -15.91 -16.92
C ALA A 32 14.02 -16.23 -16.64
N ASP A 33 14.93 -15.32 -17.00
CA ASP A 33 16.37 -15.41 -16.74
C ASP A 33 16.77 -14.91 -15.34
N VAL A 34 15.80 -14.50 -14.49
CA VAL A 34 16.04 -14.02 -13.12
C VAL A 34 15.70 -15.11 -12.12
N ASP A 35 16.74 -15.63 -11.45
CA ASP A 35 16.65 -16.54 -10.31
C ASP A 35 16.66 -15.75 -9.00
N ILE A 36 15.75 -16.07 -8.05
CA ILE A 36 15.64 -15.36 -6.76
C ILE A 36 15.70 -16.36 -5.61
N VAL A 37 16.61 -16.11 -4.66
CA VAL A 37 16.65 -16.81 -3.37
C VAL A 37 16.21 -15.82 -2.29
N ILE A 38 15.29 -16.22 -1.41
CA ILE A 38 14.72 -15.34 -0.39
C ILE A 38 15.23 -15.71 1.00
N TYR A 39 15.74 -14.73 1.73
CA TYR A 39 16.08 -14.81 3.14
C TYR A 39 15.08 -13.95 3.94
N SER A 40 14.18 -14.58 4.69
CA SER A 40 13.09 -13.87 5.38
C SER A 40 13.13 -14.03 6.89
N PHE A 41 12.95 -12.92 7.62
CA PHE A 41 12.72 -12.93 9.06
C PHE A 41 11.30 -13.38 9.45
N ASN A 42 10.46 -13.67 8.48
CA ASN A 42 9.06 -14.11 8.66
C ASN A 42 8.29 -13.26 9.70
N GLY A 43 8.39 -11.94 9.57
CA GLY A 43 7.74 -10.99 10.46
C GLY A 43 6.22 -11.12 10.50
N ASN A 44 5.63 -11.54 9.41
CA ASN A 44 4.20 -11.82 9.26
C ASN A 44 3.78 -13.21 9.76
N GLN A 45 4.72 -14.05 10.21
CA GLN A 45 4.45 -15.35 10.81
C GLN A 45 3.65 -16.29 9.89
N LEU A 46 4.05 -16.40 8.64
CA LEU A 46 3.47 -17.42 7.74
C LEU A 46 3.82 -18.82 8.25
N SER A 47 2.88 -19.75 8.12
CA SER A 47 3.10 -21.15 8.41
C SER A 47 4.01 -21.81 7.38
N ASP A 48 4.67 -22.90 7.75
CA ASP A 48 5.55 -23.65 6.83
C ASP A 48 4.79 -24.13 5.59
N ALA A 49 3.51 -24.49 5.73
CA ALA A 49 2.67 -24.87 4.60
C ALA A 49 2.47 -23.70 3.62
N LYS A 50 2.20 -22.48 4.14
CA LYS A 50 2.04 -21.30 3.29
C LYS A 50 3.36 -20.86 2.66
N ILE A 51 4.48 -21.02 3.36
CA ILE A 51 5.82 -20.76 2.82
C ILE A 51 6.10 -21.67 1.61
N LYS A 52 5.83 -22.98 1.75
CA LYS A 52 6.00 -23.94 0.64
C LYS A 52 5.08 -23.64 -0.55
N GLU A 53 3.87 -23.18 -0.30
CA GLU A 53 2.96 -22.72 -1.36
C GLU A 53 3.59 -21.56 -2.14
N VAL A 54 4.07 -20.53 -1.44
CA VAL A 54 4.74 -19.36 -2.04
C VAL A 54 6.02 -19.76 -2.80
N GLU A 55 6.84 -20.66 -2.26
CA GLU A 55 8.02 -21.21 -2.95
C GLU A 55 7.64 -21.85 -4.30
N LYS A 56 6.57 -22.62 -4.31
CA LYS A 56 6.06 -23.27 -5.52
C LYS A 56 5.50 -22.26 -6.53
N GLU A 57 4.68 -21.30 -6.05
CA GLU A 57 4.03 -20.30 -6.90
C GLU A 57 5.05 -19.37 -7.57
N LEU A 58 6.04 -18.93 -6.80
CA LEU A 58 7.07 -18.00 -7.27
C LEU A 58 8.27 -18.73 -7.91
N ASN A 59 8.36 -20.06 -7.80
CA ASN A 59 9.54 -20.85 -8.17
C ASN A 59 10.81 -20.25 -7.55
N VAL A 60 10.85 -20.18 -6.21
CA VAL A 60 11.96 -19.63 -5.42
C VAL A 60 12.26 -20.56 -4.23
N THR A 61 13.41 -20.35 -3.60
CA THR A 61 13.74 -20.97 -2.30
C THR A 61 13.63 -19.91 -1.20
N ILE A 62 12.94 -20.21 -0.11
CA ILE A 62 12.80 -19.32 1.05
C ILE A 62 13.53 -19.90 2.25
N LYS A 63 14.54 -19.18 2.74
CA LYS A 63 15.29 -19.51 3.96
C LYS A 63 14.88 -18.58 5.09
N LEU A 64 14.51 -19.17 6.24
CA LEU A 64 14.07 -18.38 7.38
C LEU A 64 15.27 -17.87 8.20
N LEU A 65 15.23 -16.61 8.55
CA LEU A 65 16.20 -15.93 9.40
C LEU A 65 15.67 -15.82 10.83
N SER A 66 16.58 -15.99 11.80
CA SER A 66 16.27 -15.74 13.21
C SER A 66 16.45 -14.26 13.56
N ARG A 67 15.51 -13.72 14.35
CA ARG A 67 15.64 -12.36 14.90
C ARG A 67 16.64 -12.33 16.04
N PRO A 68 17.32 -11.18 16.28
CA PRO A 68 18.13 -11.01 17.47
C PRO A 68 17.31 -11.27 18.74
N THR A 69 17.86 -12.07 19.66
CA THR A 69 17.17 -12.52 20.89
C THR A 69 16.67 -11.35 21.74
N TRP A 70 17.48 -10.29 21.88
CA TRP A 70 17.11 -9.11 22.66
C TRP A 70 15.86 -8.39 22.12
N GLN A 71 15.70 -8.31 20.78
CA GLN A 71 14.48 -7.73 20.17
C GLN A 71 13.25 -8.57 20.49
N SER A 72 13.40 -9.89 20.45
CA SER A 72 12.34 -10.82 20.83
C SER A 72 11.92 -10.63 22.29
N TRP A 73 12.87 -10.38 23.20
CA TRP A 73 12.59 -10.05 24.59
C TRP A 73 11.86 -8.69 24.74
N VAL A 74 12.33 -7.64 24.03
CA VAL A 74 11.67 -6.31 24.05
C VAL A 74 10.20 -6.41 23.60
N LEU A 75 9.94 -7.20 22.57
CA LEU A 75 8.58 -7.38 22.05
C LEU A 75 7.73 -8.23 23.01
N ARG A 76 8.27 -9.35 23.50
CA ARG A 76 7.56 -10.30 24.38
C ARG A 76 7.20 -9.68 25.73
N LEU A 77 8.10 -8.89 26.29
CA LEU A 77 7.89 -8.23 27.59
C LEU A 77 7.25 -6.85 27.46
N HIS A 78 6.83 -6.45 26.25
CA HIS A 78 6.22 -5.14 25.99
C HIS A 78 7.03 -3.95 26.52
N LEU A 79 8.36 -4.00 26.45
CA LEU A 79 9.25 -2.97 26.96
C LEU A 79 9.23 -1.73 26.06
N LEU A 80 8.08 -1.04 26.02
CA LEU A 80 7.84 0.10 25.12
C LEU A 80 8.80 1.27 25.40
N PHE A 81 9.23 1.47 26.66
CA PHE A 81 10.19 2.52 27.02
C PHE A 81 11.55 2.35 26.30
N ILE A 82 12.01 1.11 26.08
CA ILE A 82 13.24 0.86 25.30
C ILE A 82 13.06 1.39 23.88
N ARG A 83 11.89 1.19 23.26
CA ARG A 83 11.58 1.71 21.94
C ARG A 83 11.62 3.24 21.88
N VAL A 84 11.27 3.93 22.96
CA VAL A 84 11.39 5.39 23.05
C VAL A 84 12.83 5.83 23.17
N LEU A 85 13.65 5.14 23.93
CA LEU A 85 15.07 5.49 24.17
C LEU A 85 16.00 5.19 22.98
N LEU A 86 15.63 4.22 22.13
CA LEU A 86 16.45 3.87 20.97
C LEU A 86 16.57 5.06 19.99
N LYS A 87 17.78 5.27 19.44
CA LYS A 87 18.07 6.31 18.45
C LYS A 87 17.32 6.12 17.14
N TYR A 88 17.09 4.87 16.72
CA TYR A 88 16.41 4.46 15.49
C TYR A 88 15.21 3.57 15.82
N PRO A 89 14.30 3.28 14.87
CA PRO A 89 13.27 2.27 15.05
C PRO A 89 13.85 0.92 15.46
N LEU A 90 13.10 0.14 16.26
CA LEU A 90 13.58 -1.11 16.87
C LEU A 90 14.16 -2.09 15.83
N PHE A 91 13.47 -2.27 14.71
CA PHE A 91 13.90 -3.23 13.69
C PHE A 91 15.09 -2.75 12.86
N ASN A 92 15.46 -1.45 12.93
CA ASN A 92 16.66 -0.96 12.29
C ASN A 92 17.97 -1.50 12.94
N TYR A 93 17.86 -2.17 14.08
CA TYR A 93 18.98 -2.86 14.73
C TYR A 93 19.08 -4.33 14.32
N MET A 94 18.41 -4.75 13.25
CA MET A 94 18.55 -6.09 12.69
C MET A 94 19.80 -6.17 11.82
N TRP A 95 20.56 -7.25 12.03
CA TRP A 95 21.75 -7.62 11.27
C TRP A 95 21.70 -9.10 10.95
N LEU A 96 22.33 -9.48 9.85
CA LEU A 96 22.59 -10.88 9.55
C LEU A 96 23.86 -11.33 10.29
N SER A 97 23.88 -12.58 10.75
CA SER A 97 25.10 -13.18 11.30
C SER A 97 26.14 -13.36 10.19
N SER A 98 27.44 -13.36 10.56
CA SER A 98 28.55 -13.55 9.60
C SER A 98 28.34 -14.83 8.78
N LYS A 99 27.89 -15.92 9.43
CA LYS A 99 27.59 -17.19 8.75
C LYS A 99 26.55 -17.02 7.63
N VAL A 100 25.48 -16.22 7.84
CA VAL A 100 24.45 -15.99 6.83
C VAL A 100 24.98 -15.07 5.73
N VAL A 101 25.81 -14.07 6.08
CA VAL A 101 26.46 -13.22 5.08
C VAL A 101 27.38 -14.06 4.17
N GLU A 102 28.25 -14.88 4.75
CA GLU A 102 29.14 -15.80 4.02
C GLU A 102 28.35 -16.78 3.13
N GLU A 103 27.22 -17.31 3.65
CA GLU A 103 26.33 -18.18 2.86
C GLU A 103 25.75 -17.45 1.65
N ILE A 104 25.29 -16.20 1.82
CA ILE A 104 24.75 -15.38 0.73
C ILE A 104 25.85 -15.02 -0.28
N GLU A 105 27.01 -14.61 0.18
CA GLU A 105 28.17 -14.31 -0.68
C GLU A 105 28.63 -15.55 -1.45
N GLY A 106 28.59 -16.73 -0.83
CA GLY A 106 28.90 -18.01 -1.47
C GLY A 106 27.95 -18.39 -2.61
N LEU A 107 26.74 -17.81 -2.68
CA LEU A 107 25.83 -17.97 -3.82
C LEU A 107 26.29 -17.15 -5.04
N GLN A 108 27.24 -16.25 -4.89
CA GLN A 108 27.73 -15.31 -5.90
C GLN A 108 26.59 -14.58 -6.61
N PRO A 109 25.71 -13.85 -5.89
CA PRO A 109 24.59 -13.18 -6.49
C PRO A 109 25.05 -12.00 -7.37
N ASP A 110 24.35 -11.76 -8.47
CA ASP A 110 24.51 -10.58 -9.31
C ASP A 110 24.04 -9.30 -8.60
N GLY A 111 23.12 -9.45 -7.60
CA GLY A 111 22.60 -8.35 -6.82
C GLY A 111 21.90 -8.78 -5.53
N ILE A 112 21.86 -7.86 -4.57
CA ILE A 112 21.15 -8.01 -3.30
C ILE A 112 19.94 -7.09 -3.30
N TRP A 113 18.75 -7.66 -3.12
CA TRP A 113 17.51 -6.94 -2.97
C TRP A 113 17.11 -6.93 -1.49
N VAL A 114 17.02 -5.76 -0.88
CA VAL A 114 16.52 -5.60 0.49
C VAL A 114 15.10 -5.04 0.41
N TYR A 115 14.15 -5.65 1.12
CA TYR A 115 12.77 -5.20 1.16
C TYR A 115 12.33 -4.86 2.58
N GLY A 116 11.91 -3.61 2.76
CA GLY A 116 11.40 -3.06 4.02
C GLY A 116 12.32 -1.99 4.61
N GLN A 117 11.73 -0.88 5.01
CA GLN A 117 12.44 0.32 5.50
C GLN A 117 13.22 0.06 6.79
N ASP A 118 12.68 -0.75 7.67
CA ASP A 118 13.26 -0.98 8.99
C ASP A 118 14.59 -1.74 8.97
N ILE A 119 14.84 -2.56 7.95
CA ILE A 119 16.08 -3.35 7.84
C ILE A 119 17.15 -2.72 6.96
N SER A 120 17.12 -1.40 6.80
CA SER A 120 18.02 -0.66 5.91
C SER A 120 19.51 -0.89 6.19
N ARG A 121 19.90 -1.21 7.43
CA ARG A 121 21.29 -1.50 7.77
C ARG A 121 21.85 -2.77 7.14
N VAL A 122 20.98 -3.72 6.77
CA VAL A 122 21.40 -4.96 6.11
C VAL A 122 22.09 -4.66 4.77
N THR A 123 21.70 -3.58 4.07
CA THR A 123 22.37 -3.18 2.81
C THR A 123 23.86 -2.97 3.00
N LYS A 124 24.31 -2.44 4.15
CA LYS A 124 25.71 -2.15 4.45
C LYS A 124 26.58 -3.39 4.63
N GLN A 125 25.98 -4.57 4.85
CA GLN A 125 26.71 -5.82 4.98
C GLN A 125 27.20 -6.37 3.63
N PHE A 126 26.68 -5.85 2.51
CA PHE A 126 26.94 -6.33 1.16
C PHE A 126 27.58 -5.25 0.26
N GLY A 127 28.57 -4.51 0.80
CA GLY A 127 29.18 -3.38 0.10
C GLY A 127 29.84 -3.71 -1.24
N GLY A 128 30.23 -4.96 -1.47
CA GLY A 128 30.81 -5.45 -2.73
C GLY A 128 29.80 -5.77 -3.83
N PHE A 129 28.51 -5.69 -3.56
CA PHE A 129 27.45 -6.07 -4.51
C PHE A 129 26.64 -4.87 -4.96
N LYS A 130 26.00 -4.98 -6.14
CA LYS A 130 24.90 -4.09 -6.53
C LYS A 130 23.70 -4.38 -5.61
N ARG A 131 23.08 -3.32 -5.09
CA ARG A 131 22.01 -3.44 -4.10
C ARG A 131 20.83 -2.58 -4.50
N VAL A 132 19.64 -3.15 -4.42
CA VAL A 132 18.39 -2.41 -4.53
C VAL A 132 17.63 -2.53 -3.20
N HIS A 133 17.28 -1.41 -2.61
CA HIS A 133 16.48 -1.38 -1.38
C HIS A 133 15.08 -0.86 -1.68
N THR A 134 14.10 -1.73 -1.65
CA THR A 134 12.69 -1.36 -1.82
C THR A 134 12.10 -0.91 -0.50
N LEU A 135 11.63 0.33 -0.51
CA LEU A 135 10.91 0.98 0.58
C LEU A 135 9.46 1.16 0.11
N PRO A 136 8.47 0.45 0.69
CA PRO A 136 7.07 0.64 0.30
C PRO A 136 6.62 2.09 0.42
N ASP A 137 7.07 2.78 1.48
CA ASP A 137 6.74 4.17 1.79
C ASP A 137 7.95 4.88 2.40
N SER A 138 7.94 6.24 2.42
CA SER A 138 8.80 7.03 3.29
C SER A 138 8.11 7.21 4.64
N GLU A 139 8.65 6.56 5.67
CA GLU A 139 8.09 6.64 7.03
C GLU A 139 8.27 8.04 7.64
N SER A 140 9.34 8.76 7.31
CA SER A 140 9.49 10.15 7.78
C SER A 140 8.40 11.04 7.18
N LEU A 141 8.07 10.90 5.89
CA LEU A 141 6.97 11.61 5.25
C LEU A 141 5.62 11.26 5.89
N TYR A 142 5.40 9.97 6.17
CA TYR A 142 4.19 9.51 6.85
C TYR A 142 4.01 10.20 8.21
N TYR A 143 5.02 10.15 9.08
CA TYR A 143 4.94 10.78 10.39
C TYR A 143 4.87 12.30 10.31
N TYR A 144 5.53 12.92 9.34
CA TYR A 144 5.42 14.36 9.08
C TYR A 144 3.98 14.76 8.74
N ARG A 145 3.35 14.05 7.79
CA ARG A 145 1.95 14.27 7.41
C ARG A 145 1.01 14.05 8.60
N MET A 146 1.27 13.02 9.41
CA MET A 146 0.50 12.73 10.62
C MET A 146 0.60 13.82 11.69
N LEU A 147 1.76 14.47 11.83
CA LEU A 147 1.96 15.58 12.77
C LEU A 147 1.31 16.88 12.27
N GLY A 148 1.18 17.06 10.96
CA GLY A 148 0.50 18.20 10.33
C GLY A 148 -1.04 18.19 10.52
N ARG A 149 -1.62 17.09 11.02
CA ARG A 149 -3.06 17.01 11.27
C ARG A 149 -3.47 17.86 12.48
N ARG A 150 -4.72 18.32 12.46
CA ARG A 150 -5.31 19.01 13.60
C ARG A 150 -5.23 18.15 14.86
N PHE A 151 -4.64 18.70 15.92
CA PHE A 151 -4.58 18.02 17.21
C PHE A 151 -5.98 17.89 17.81
N VAL A 152 -6.35 16.66 18.19
CA VAL A 152 -7.58 16.36 18.94
C VAL A 152 -7.16 15.65 20.21
N PHE A 153 -7.57 16.15 21.38
CA PHE A 153 -7.16 15.61 22.67
C PHE A 153 -7.45 14.11 22.82
N LYS A 154 -8.56 13.63 22.25
CA LYS A 154 -8.88 12.18 22.22
C LYS A 154 -7.78 11.33 21.61
N ASN A 155 -6.96 11.89 20.73
CA ASN A 155 -5.88 11.21 19.99
C ASN A 155 -4.48 11.57 20.53
N TRP A 156 -4.36 12.11 21.73
CA TRP A 156 -3.09 12.62 22.28
C TRP A 156 -1.97 11.58 22.31
N MET A 157 -2.29 10.32 22.68
CA MET A 157 -1.29 9.23 22.69
C MET A 157 -0.71 8.95 21.31
N MET A 158 -1.55 9.00 20.27
CA MET A 158 -1.09 8.83 18.88
C MET A 158 -0.23 10.01 18.46
N PHE A 159 -0.61 11.24 18.80
CA PHE A 159 0.19 12.42 18.54
C PHE A 159 1.57 12.33 19.20
N MET A 160 1.62 11.95 20.50
CA MET A 160 2.88 11.72 21.21
C MET A 160 3.73 10.61 20.56
N ARG A 161 3.09 9.51 20.14
CA ARG A 161 3.79 8.47 19.37
C ARG A 161 4.41 9.04 18.09
N ASN A 162 3.68 9.84 17.34
CA ASN A 162 4.17 10.43 16.09
C ASN A 162 5.34 11.41 16.37
N MET A 163 5.26 12.20 17.43
CA MET A 163 6.34 13.07 17.89
C MET A 163 7.64 12.31 18.21
N VAL A 164 7.52 11.11 18.79
CA VAL A 164 8.68 10.26 19.10
C VAL A 164 9.21 9.56 17.85
N MET A 165 8.32 9.10 16.97
CA MET A 165 8.72 8.28 15.82
C MET A 165 9.26 9.11 14.66
N TYR A 166 8.71 10.30 14.40
CA TYR A 166 9.16 11.17 13.32
C TYR A 166 10.68 11.42 13.31
N PRO A 167 11.30 11.93 14.38
CA PRO A 167 12.74 12.20 14.37
C PRO A 167 13.59 10.92 14.25
N LYS A 168 13.06 9.75 14.61
CA LYS A 168 13.76 8.48 14.45
C LYS A 168 13.82 8.03 13.00
N TYR A 169 12.69 8.10 12.31
CA TYR A 169 12.62 7.75 10.89
C TYR A 169 13.35 8.78 10.04
N LEU A 170 13.18 10.07 10.32
CA LEU A 170 13.93 11.14 9.66
C LEU A 170 15.45 10.92 9.77
N ARG A 171 15.94 10.61 10.98
CA ARG A 171 17.35 10.28 11.20
C ARG A 171 17.76 8.98 10.52
N MET A 172 16.89 7.98 10.47
CA MET A 172 17.17 6.73 9.80
C MET A 172 17.34 6.94 8.28
N GLU A 173 16.41 7.64 7.66
CA GLU A 173 16.43 7.94 6.22
C GLU A 173 17.60 8.87 5.85
N SER A 174 17.96 9.84 6.71
CA SER A 174 19.10 10.74 6.48
C SER A 174 20.47 10.04 6.49
N VAL A 175 20.57 8.84 7.05
CA VAL A 175 21.83 8.05 7.12
C VAL A 175 21.78 6.78 6.28
N TYR A 176 20.80 6.65 5.39
CA TYR A 176 20.82 5.60 4.37
C TYR A 176 22.09 5.71 3.54
N GLU A 177 22.58 4.58 3.09
CA GLU A 177 23.84 4.54 2.34
C GLU A 177 23.69 5.29 1.00
N ASN A 178 24.55 6.27 0.80
CA ASN A 178 24.65 7.03 -0.45
C ASN A 178 25.90 6.55 -1.21
N SER A 179 25.76 5.44 -1.93
CA SER A 179 26.82 4.81 -2.71
C SER A 179 26.32 4.56 -4.14
N PRO A 180 27.20 4.62 -5.16
CA PRO A 180 26.83 4.30 -6.54
C PRO A 180 26.26 2.88 -6.72
N THR A 181 26.58 1.97 -5.79
CA THR A 181 26.15 0.57 -5.83
C THR A 181 24.82 0.32 -5.14
N VAL A 182 24.20 1.34 -4.53
CA VAL A 182 22.89 1.22 -3.85
C VAL A 182 21.85 2.09 -4.52
N LYS A 183 20.76 1.49 -4.94
CA LYS A 183 19.56 2.19 -5.43
C LYS A 183 18.39 1.94 -4.50
N TYR A 184 17.61 2.97 -4.26
CA TYR A 184 16.38 2.88 -3.48
C TYR A 184 15.18 2.92 -4.41
N HIS A 185 14.26 1.98 -4.21
CA HIS A 185 13.00 1.90 -4.94
C HIS A 185 11.85 2.25 -3.99
N LEU A 186 11.02 3.21 -4.38
CA LEU A 186 9.79 3.62 -3.69
C LEU A 186 8.60 3.53 -4.65
N VAL A 187 7.42 3.20 -4.12
CA VAL A 187 6.19 3.10 -4.91
C VAL A 187 5.38 4.41 -4.93
N GLY A 188 5.91 5.46 -4.30
CA GLY A 188 5.38 6.81 -4.30
C GLY A 188 6.40 7.81 -4.82
N GLU A 189 5.98 8.71 -5.73
CA GLU A 189 6.84 9.78 -6.21
C GLU A 189 7.16 10.80 -5.11
N SER A 190 6.14 11.20 -4.35
CA SER A 190 6.30 12.07 -3.18
C SER A 190 7.18 11.45 -2.10
N ASP A 191 7.16 10.12 -1.96
CA ASP A 191 8.01 9.39 -1.04
C ASP A 191 9.48 9.40 -1.51
N ALA A 192 9.71 9.20 -2.80
CA ALA A 192 11.06 9.28 -3.40
C ALA A 192 11.63 10.69 -3.32
N GLU A 193 10.80 11.71 -3.58
CA GLU A 193 11.18 13.11 -3.44
C GLU A 193 11.52 13.47 -1.98
N SER A 194 10.67 13.04 -1.03
CA SER A 194 10.93 13.22 0.40
C SER A 194 12.26 12.60 0.81
N LEU A 195 12.56 11.39 0.34
CA LEU A 195 13.83 10.73 0.66
C LEU A 195 15.03 11.48 0.06
N ARG A 196 14.93 12.00 -1.18
CA ARG A 196 15.98 12.84 -1.77
C ARG A 196 16.20 14.16 -1.01
N ASN A 197 15.14 14.75 -0.48
CA ASN A 197 15.23 15.96 0.34
C ASN A 197 15.89 15.70 1.70
N VAL A 198 15.61 14.55 2.30
CA VAL A 198 16.17 14.13 3.61
C VAL A 198 17.63 13.67 3.49
N ASN A 199 18.00 13.06 2.37
CA ASN A 199 19.34 12.52 2.11
C ASN A 199 19.79 12.92 0.69
N PRO A 200 20.31 14.13 0.51
CA PRO A 200 20.74 14.64 -0.80
C PRO A 200 21.79 13.76 -1.46
N GLY A 201 21.61 13.48 -2.74
CA GLY A 201 22.51 12.62 -3.53
C GLY A 201 22.16 11.14 -3.50
N ILE A 202 21.20 10.70 -2.68
CA ILE A 202 20.71 9.32 -2.69
C ILE A 202 20.05 8.96 -4.03
N GLN A 203 20.32 7.75 -4.52
CA GLN A 203 19.68 7.27 -5.75
C GLN A 203 18.28 6.70 -5.45
N ALA A 204 17.31 7.58 -5.20
CA ALA A 204 15.92 7.21 -4.97
C ALA A 204 15.13 7.20 -6.28
N ASN A 205 14.60 6.04 -6.65
CA ASN A 205 13.86 5.79 -7.87
C ASN A 205 12.39 5.55 -7.56
N PHE A 206 11.52 6.26 -8.24
CA PHE A 206 10.10 5.96 -8.25
C PHE A 206 9.80 4.92 -9.31
N LEU A 207 9.25 3.79 -8.90
CA LEU A 207 8.59 2.82 -9.80
C LEU A 207 7.19 2.60 -9.27
N ARG A 208 6.20 2.64 -10.16
CA ARG A 208 4.79 2.50 -9.78
C ARG A 208 4.52 1.19 -9.05
N HIS A 209 3.56 1.22 -8.16
CA HIS A 209 3.04 0.02 -7.52
C HIS A 209 2.33 -0.87 -8.56
N PRO A 210 2.65 -2.17 -8.68
CA PRO A 210 1.93 -3.05 -9.60
C PRO A 210 0.48 -3.26 -9.12
N HIS A 211 -0.47 -3.40 -10.04
CA HIS A 211 -1.80 -3.87 -9.65
C HIS A 211 -1.72 -5.34 -9.20
N TYR A 212 -2.61 -5.75 -8.28
CA TYR A 212 -2.53 -7.12 -7.73
C TYR A 212 -3.48 -8.08 -8.44
N HIS A 213 -4.77 -7.97 -8.20
CA HIS A 213 -5.74 -8.96 -8.64
C HIS A 213 -6.75 -8.36 -9.60
N VAL A 214 -7.06 -9.11 -10.65
CA VAL A 214 -8.08 -8.78 -11.64
C VAL A 214 -8.98 -10.00 -11.79
N ALA A 215 -10.29 -9.78 -11.80
CA ALA A 215 -11.26 -10.83 -12.02
C ALA A 215 -11.11 -11.45 -13.41
N GLU A 216 -11.25 -12.75 -13.47
CA GLU A 216 -11.31 -13.51 -14.72
C GLU A 216 -12.61 -14.31 -14.78
N PRO A 217 -13.51 -14.04 -15.76
CA PRO A 217 -13.40 -13.02 -16.81
C PRO A 217 -13.51 -11.59 -16.25
N GLN A 218 -12.92 -10.62 -16.96
CA GLN A 218 -13.02 -9.22 -16.58
C GLN A 218 -14.47 -8.75 -16.52
N LYS A 219 -14.80 -7.95 -15.51
CA LYS A 219 -16.11 -7.33 -15.35
C LYS A 219 -16.44 -6.45 -16.57
N ARG A 220 -17.62 -6.62 -17.16
CA ARG A 220 -18.20 -5.63 -18.08
C ARG A 220 -18.54 -4.37 -17.29
N ILE A 221 -18.11 -3.21 -17.78
CA ILE A 221 -18.47 -1.93 -17.19
C ILE A 221 -19.84 -1.54 -17.69
N ALA A 222 -20.82 -1.67 -16.80
CA ALA A 222 -22.20 -1.22 -16.99
C ALA A 222 -22.80 -0.97 -15.61
N PHE A 223 -23.13 0.29 -15.32
CA PHE A 223 -23.62 0.67 -13.99
C PHE A 223 -25.00 0.08 -13.72
N SER A 224 -25.19 -0.37 -12.51
CA SER A 224 -26.38 -1.06 -12.04
C SER A 224 -27.62 -0.16 -12.06
N LYS A 225 -28.79 -0.75 -12.33
CA LYS A 225 -30.09 -0.08 -12.28
C LYS A 225 -31.01 -0.85 -11.33
N PRO A 226 -31.97 -0.22 -10.66
CA PRO A 226 -32.26 1.22 -10.67
C PRO A 226 -31.26 2.07 -9.87
N LYS A 227 -30.46 1.47 -8.97
CA LYS A 227 -29.51 2.19 -8.12
C LYS A 227 -28.08 1.81 -8.49
N ILE A 228 -27.20 2.79 -8.52
CA ILE A 228 -25.75 2.62 -8.70
C ILE A 228 -25.18 2.03 -7.41
N ARG A 229 -24.33 1.01 -7.52
CA ARG A 229 -23.72 0.33 -6.38
C ARG A 229 -22.43 1.04 -5.99
N LEU A 230 -22.50 1.77 -4.89
CA LEU A 230 -21.37 2.54 -4.33
C LEU A 230 -20.65 1.70 -3.27
N LEU A 231 -19.36 1.47 -3.48
CA LEU A 231 -18.49 0.73 -2.58
C LEU A 231 -17.63 1.70 -1.76
N VAL A 232 -17.49 1.43 -0.47
CA VAL A 232 -16.46 2.02 0.41
C VAL A 232 -15.60 0.89 0.93
N ALA A 233 -14.42 0.68 0.31
CA ALA A 233 -13.53 -0.41 0.63
C ALA A 233 -12.44 0.01 1.62
N GLY A 234 -12.45 -0.62 2.81
CA GLY A 234 -11.46 -0.39 3.87
C GLY A 234 -12.07 -0.39 5.25
N GLN A 235 -11.20 -0.47 6.25
CA GLN A 235 -11.62 -0.29 7.64
C GLN A 235 -11.82 1.19 7.93
N ASN A 236 -12.80 1.53 8.76
CA ASN A 236 -12.96 2.89 9.30
C ASN A 236 -11.85 3.16 10.33
N ASN A 237 -10.69 3.45 9.83
CA ASN A 237 -9.49 3.72 10.61
C ASN A 237 -9.03 5.17 10.46
N LEU A 238 -7.92 5.48 11.10
CA LEU A 238 -7.32 6.81 11.10
C LEU A 238 -7.16 7.45 9.71
N TYR A 239 -6.90 6.67 8.67
CA TYR A 239 -6.67 7.17 7.32
C TYR A 239 -7.94 7.66 6.63
N MET A 240 -9.08 7.02 6.94
CA MET A 240 -10.36 7.26 6.28
C MET A 240 -11.37 8.01 7.15
N LYS A 241 -11.31 7.83 8.46
CA LYS A 241 -12.39 8.19 9.39
C LYS A 241 -12.86 9.64 9.23
N GLU A 242 -11.97 10.60 9.23
CA GLU A 242 -12.31 12.02 9.19
C GLU A 242 -12.98 12.40 7.86
N ALA A 243 -12.32 12.10 6.73
CA ALA A 243 -12.88 12.40 5.41
C ALA A 243 -14.15 11.57 5.10
N ALA A 244 -14.26 10.37 5.66
CA ALA A 244 -15.47 9.56 5.52
C ALA A 244 -16.63 10.13 6.33
N GLU A 245 -16.39 10.58 7.58
CA GLU A 245 -17.41 11.25 8.39
C GLU A 245 -17.95 12.49 7.66
N GLU A 246 -17.09 13.33 7.13
CA GLU A 246 -17.47 14.53 6.37
C GLU A 246 -18.29 14.17 5.10
N ALA A 247 -17.83 13.20 4.30
CA ALA A 247 -18.52 12.77 3.08
C ALA A 247 -19.91 12.19 3.37
N PHE A 248 -20.04 11.36 4.41
CA PHE A 248 -21.33 10.76 4.75
C PHE A 248 -22.25 11.71 5.50
N ASP A 249 -21.73 12.67 6.26
CA ASP A 249 -22.54 13.75 6.82
C ASP A 249 -23.16 14.60 5.71
N MET A 250 -22.41 14.92 4.67
CA MET A 250 -22.94 15.57 3.47
C MET A 250 -24.04 14.73 2.81
N MET A 251 -23.82 13.41 2.62
CA MET A 251 -24.85 12.52 2.05
C MET A 251 -26.12 12.47 2.92
N LEU A 252 -26.00 12.53 4.24
CA LEU A 252 -27.15 12.59 5.16
C LEU A 252 -27.90 13.92 5.09
N HIS A 253 -27.21 15.03 4.86
CA HIS A 253 -27.86 16.34 4.64
C HIS A 253 -28.59 16.39 3.29
N GLU A 254 -28.06 15.75 2.26
CA GLU A 254 -28.58 15.74 0.89
C GLU A 254 -29.33 14.45 0.56
N VAL A 255 -29.96 13.83 1.56
CA VAL A 255 -30.59 12.51 1.46
C VAL A 255 -31.62 12.41 0.32
N ASP A 256 -32.42 13.45 0.12
CA ASP A 256 -33.49 13.44 -0.90
C ASP A 256 -32.94 13.43 -2.34
N LYS A 257 -31.73 13.91 -2.56
CA LYS A 257 -31.03 13.88 -3.85
C LYS A 257 -30.35 12.54 -4.13
N LEU A 258 -29.92 11.81 -3.10
CA LEU A 258 -28.96 10.71 -3.25
C LEU A 258 -29.52 9.33 -2.88
N LYS A 259 -30.48 9.22 -1.94
CA LYS A 259 -30.92 7.91 -1.41
C LYS A 259 -31.55 6.98 -2.46
N GLU A 260 -32.22 7.55 -3.46
CA GLU A 260 -32.84 6.76 -4.53
C GLU A 260 -31.87 6.43 -5.66
N CYS A 261 -30.71 7.11 -5.69
CA CYS A 261 -29.69 6.93 -6.72
C CYS A 261 -28.68 5.85 -6.38
N TYR A 262 -28.44 5.60 -5.09
CA TYR A 262 -27.32 4.76 -4.63
C TYR A 262 -27.75 3.64 -3.69
N LYS A 263 -27.07 2.49 -3.87
CA LYS A 263 -26.96 1.43 -2.88
C LYS A 263 -25.54 1.45 -2.34
N VAL A 264 -25.36 1.68 -1.04
CA VAL A 264 -24.04 1.86 -0.41
C VAL A 264 -23.60 0.57 0.27
N THR A 265 -22.39 0.11 -0.02
CA THR A 265 -21.77 -1.05 0.65
C THR A 265 -20.47 -0.65 1.31
N PHE A 266 -20.36 -0.90 2.61
CA PHE A 266 -19.13 -0.77 3.35
C PHE A 266 -18.43 -2.14 3.42
N LEU A 267 -17.25 -2.25 2.81
CA LEU A 267 -16.44 -3.48 2.83
C LEU A 267 -15.27 -3.32 3.81
N GLY A 268 -15.49 -3.70 5.07
CA GLY A 268 -14.54 -3.58 6.16
C GLY A 268 -15.19 -3.40 7.52
N ARG A 269 -14.37 -3.27 8.54
CA ARG A 269 -14.78 -3.13 9.95
C ARG A 269 -14.90 -1.66 10.37
N GLY A 270 -15.68 -1.40 11.42
CA GLY A 270 -15.77 -0.10 12.08
C GLY A 270 -16.77 0.87 11.46
N TRP A 271 -17.67 0.38 10.58
CA TRP A 271 -18.68 1.19 9.90
C TRP A 271 -20.08 1.10 10.54
N GLU A 272 -20.24 0.36 11.61
CA GLU A 272 -21.54 0.00 12.22
C GLU A 272 -22.39 1.25 12.53
N SER A 273 -21.75 2.29 13.08
CA SER A 273 -22.44 3.57 13.40
C SER A 273 -22.90 4.29 12.13
N MET A 274 -22.06 4.36 11.10
CA MET A 274 -22.39 5.03 9.84
C MET A 274 -23.49 4.29 9.09
N VAL A 275 -23.42 2.96 9.06
CA VAL A 275 -24.47 2.10 8.47
C VAL A 275 -25.81 2.36 9.15
N THR A 276 -25.85 2.45 10.49
CA THR A 276 -27.07 2.74 11.22
C THR A 276 -27.63 4.12 10.88
N ARG A 277 -26.79 5.15 10.81
CA ARG A 277 -27.20 6.51 10.44
C ARG A 277 -27.80 6.59 9.04
N LEU A 278 -27.14 5.97 8.05
CA LEU A 278 -27.62 5.94 6.67
C LEU A 278 -28.93 5.14 6.52
N LYS A 279 -29.06 3.99 7.21
CA LYS A 279 -30.32 3.22 7.23
C LYS A 279 -31.48 4.04 7.77
N ASN A 280 -31.27 4.72 8.89
CA ASN A 280 -32.30 5.56 9.52
C ASN A 280 -32.69 6.74 8.62
N ALA A 281 -31.81 7.21 7.76
CA ALA A 281 -32.10 8.23 6.75
C ALA A 281 -32.76 7.68 5.47
N GLY A 282 -32.95 6.36 5.36
CA GLY A 282 -33.66 5.71 4.25
C GLY A 282 -32.76 5.24 3.09
N TYR A 283 -31.44 5.22 3.24
CA TYR A 283 -30.56 4.63 2.24
C TYR A 283 -30.62 3.10 2.24
N ASP A 284 -30.51 2.49 1.06
CA ASP A 284 -30.17 1.07 0.90
C ASP A 284 -28.69 0.90 1.21
N VAL A 285 -28.38 0.37 2.40
CA VAL A 285 -26.98 0.25 2.86
C VAL A 285 -26.68 -1.11 3.49
N ALA A 286 -25.52 -1.65 3.17
CA ALA A 286 -25.01 -2.90 3.72
C ALA A 286 -23.57 -2.73 4.28
N GLN A 287 -23.20 -3.61 5.24
CA GLN A 287 -21.81 -3.77 5.67
C GLN A 287 -21.41 -5.21 5.50
N ILE A 288 -20.23 -5.41 4.90
CA ILE A 288 -19.55 -6.68 4.76
C ILE A 288 -18.22 -6.56 5.52
N THR A 289 -18.14 -7.15 6.70
CA THR A 289 -16.95 -7.03 7.55
C THR A 289 -15.74 -7.80 7.03
N PHE A 290 -16.01 -8.88 6.26
CA PHE A 290 -15.04 -9.74 5.61
C PHE A 290 -15.65 -10.38 4.37
N ALA A 291 -14.99 -10.27 3.23
CA ALA A 291 -15.34 -10.97 2.00
C ALA A 291 -14.31 -12.11 1.79
N PRO A 292 -14.74 -13.38 1.63
CA PRO A 292 -13.85 -14.50 1.31
C PRO A 292 -13.05 -14.25 0.02
N ASP A 293 -13.71 -13.74 -1.01
CA ASP A 293 -13.09 -13.22 -2.22
C ASP A 293 -13.33 -11.70 -2.30
N TYR A 294 -12.24 -10.95 -2.06
CA TYR A 294 -12.28 -9.49 -2.07
C TYR A 294 -12.57 -8.94 -3.46
N ILE A 295 -11.96 -9.50 -4.49
CA ILE A 295 -12.09 -9.01 -5.87
C ILE A 295 -13.49 -9.33 -6.43
N GLU A 296 -14.02 -10.51 -6.16
CA GLU A 296 -15.41 -10.84 -6.51
C GLU A 296 -16.38 -9.83 -5.91
N GLU A 297 -16.18 -9.47 -4.62
CA GLU A 297 -17.03 -8.46 -3.98
C GLU A 297 -16.86 -7.07 -4.59
N VAL A 298 -15.63 -6.63 -4.88
CA VAL A 298 -15.36 -5.37 -5.59
C VAL A 298 -16.11 -5.35 -6.93
N CYS A 299 -16.05 -6.42 -7.71
CA CYS A 299 -16.70 -6.52 -9.02
C CYS A 299 -18.24 -6.42 -8.99
N ARG A 300 -18.87 -6.60 -7.84
CA ARG A 300 -20.32 -6.40 -7.65
C ARG A 300 -20.73 -4.93 -7.61
N HIS A 301 -19.78 -3.99 -7.62
CA HIS A 301 -20.04 -2.56 -7.49
C HIS A 301 -19.66 -1.80 -8.76
N ASP A 302 -20.12 -0.57 -8.87
CA ASP A 302 -19.97 0.28 -10.05
C ASP A 302 -19.00 1.43 -9.78
N VAL A 303 -19.10 2.02 -8.59
CA VAL A 303 -18.33 3.19 -8.15
C VAL A 303 -17.66 2.86 -6.82
N GLN A 304 -16.40 3.19 -6.66
CA GLN A 304 -15.76 3.19 -5.36
C GLN A 304 -15.52 4.62 -4.87
N LEU A 305 -16.16 4.97 -3.75
CA LEU A 305 -15.86 6.19 -3.00
C LEU A 305 -14.69 5.92 -2.05
N THR A 306 -13.63 6.73 -2.18
CA THR A 306 -12.41 6.54 -1.40
C THR A 306 -12.03 7.83 -0.66
N PRO A 307 -12.67 8.08 0.50
CA PRO A 307 -12.44 9.27 1.32
C PRO A 307 -11.22 9.05 2.23
N ILE A 308 -10.02 9.22 1.69
CA ILE A 308 -8.77 9.09 2.45
C ILE A 308 -8.28 10.49 2.83
N ALA A 309 -8.18 10.75 4.14
CA ALA A 309 -7.75 12.04 4.67
C ALA A 309 -6.23 12.21 4.67
N ILE A 310 -5.47 11.11 4.73
CA ILE A 310 -4.01 11.13 4.87
C ILE A 310 -3.40 9.78 4.50
N GLY A 311 -2.13 9.77 4.15
CA GLY A 311 -1.35 8.57 3.86
C GLY A 311 -0.10 8.88 3.06
N THR A 312 0.67 7.85 2.77
CA THR A 312 1.85 7.82 1.89
C THR A 312 1.72 6.63 0.95
N GLY A 313 2.64 6.50 0.02
CA GLY A 313 2.66 5.39 -0.94
C GLY A 313 1.43 5.33 -1.85
N THR A 314 1.24 4.19 -2.48
CA THR A 314 0.12 3.91 -3.39
C THR A 314 -0.98 3.11 -2.71
N LYS A 315 -2.24 3.48 -2.93
CA LYS A 315 -3.40 2.84 -2.30
C LYS A 315 -3.84 1.60 -3.09
N GLY A 316 -3.40 0.42 -2.68
CA GLY A 316 -3.68 -0.85 -3.37
C GLY A 316 -5.16 -1.10 -3.65
N LYS A 317 -6.06 -0.75 -2.71
CA LYS A 317 -7.53 -0.91 -2.91
C LYS A 317 -8.10 0.00 -4.00
N VAL A 318 -7.47 1.14 -4.26
CA VAL A 318 -7.82 2.02 -5.37
C VAL A 318 -7.36 1.42 -6.69
N LEU A 319 -6.14 0.85 -6.71
CA LEU A 319 -5.65 0.11 -7.87
C LEU A 319 -6.55 -1.10 -8.20
N ASP A 320 -6.96 -1.85 -7.17
CA ASP A 320 -7.85 -3.01 -7.35
C ASP A 320 -9.19 -2.59 -7.93
N ALA A 321 -9.80 -1.50 -7.45
CA ALA A 321 -11.06 -0.98 -7.96
C ALA A 321 -10.95 -0.56 -9.43
N LEU A 322 -9.94 0.25 -9.77
CA LEU A 322 -9.70 0.70 -11.14
C LEU A 322 -9.40 -0.47 -12.08
N ALA A 323 -8.50 -1.39 -11.68
CA ALA A 323 -8.15 -2.56 -12.47
C ALA A 323 -9.37 -3.46 -12.76
N ASN A 324 -10.35 -3.47 -11.85
CA ASN A 324 -11.59 -4.23 -12.01
C ASN A 324 -12.76 -3.41 -12.59
N GLY A 325 -12.48 -2.22 -13.12
CA GLY A 325 -13.42 -1.43 -13.89
C GLY A 325 -14.48 -0.69 -13.07
N LEU A 326 -14.19 -0.34 -11.82
CA LEU A 326 -14.98 0.59 -11.05
C LEU A 326 -14.57 2.02 -11.38
N LEU A 327 -15.54 2.93 -11.44
CA LEU A 327 -15.23 4.35 -11.35
C LEU A 327 -14.72 4.64 -9.94
N VAL A 328 -13.55 5.26 -9.82
CA VAL A 328 -13.07 5.75 -8.52
C VAL A 328 -13.39 7.23 -8.37
N VAL A 329 -14.06 7.56 -7.27
CA VAL A 329 -14.29 8.91 -6.77
C VAL A 329 -13.48 9.04 -5.48
N GLY A 330 -12.40 9.83 -5.50
CA GLY A 330 -11.43 9.84 -4.40
C GLY A 330 -10.88 11.22 -4.08
N THR A 331 -10.34 11.35 -2.87
CA THR A 331 -9.56 12.53 -2.47
C THR A 331 -8.19 12.52 -3.15
N PRO A 332 -7.44 13.65 -3.17
CA PRO A 332 -6.06 13.67 -3.67
C PRO A 332 -5.16 12.60 -3.04
N PHE A 333 -5.29 12.35 -1.72
CA PHE A 333 -4.54 11.28 -1.05
C PHE A 333 -4.92 9.87 -1.49
N ALA A 334 -6.17 9.66 -1.90
CA ALA A 334 -6.61 8.37 -2.42
C ALA A 334 -5.99 8.06 -3.78
N LEU A 335 -5.84 9.07 -4.63
CA LEU A 335 -5.38 8.98 -6.01
C LEU A 335 -3.86 9.21 -6.16
N GLU A 336 -3.19 9.62 -5.07
CA GLU A 336 -1.74 9.89 -5.07
C GLU A 336 -0.95 8.67 -5.59
N ASN A 337 -0.01 8.91 -6.51
CA ASN A 337 0.87 7.92 -7.14
C ASN A 337 0.19 6.93 -8.09
N ILE A 338 -1.10 7.08 -8.35
CA ILE A 338 -1.84 6.26 -9.32
C ILE A 338 -1.89 6.99 -10.67
N ALA A 339 -1.70 6.25 -11.74
CA ALA A 339 -1.65 6.80 -13.10
C ALA A 339 -3.05 7.06 -13.68
N VAL A 340 -3.81 7.90 -13.00
CA VAL A 340 -5.13 8.35 -13.44
C VAL A 340 -5.18 9.86 -13.49
N GLU A 341 -6.09 10.38 -14.32
CA GLU A 341 -6.29 11.81 -14.55
C GLU A 341 -7.72 12.20 -14.18
N ASN A 342 -7.85 13.24 -13.36
CA ASN A 342 -9.15 13.75 -12.92
C ASN A 342 -10.01 14.20 -14.11
N GLY A 343 -11.28 13.78 -14.13
CA GLY A 343 -12.23 14.07 -15.20
C GLY A 343 -12.06 13.24 -16.46
N VAL A 344 -10.99 12.42 -16.56
CA VAL A 344 -10.69 11.56 -17.71
C VAL A 344 -10.79 10.09 -17.37
N SER A 345 -10.14 9.64 -16.30
CA SER A 345 -10.03 8.24 -15.88
C SER A 345 -10.37 7.99 -14.41
N CYS A 346 -10.65 9.04 -13.67
CA CYS A 346 -11.17 9.03 -12.29
C CYS A 346 -11.85 10.36 -11.98
N VAL A 347 -12.44 10.46 -10.78
CA VAL A 347 -12.93 11.72 -10.24
C VAL A 347 -12.15 12.03 -8.95
N GLU A 348 -11.44 13.16 -8.93
CA GLU A 348 -10.86 13.72 -7.72
C GLU A 348 -11.80 14.79 -7.16
N TYR A 349 -12.03 14.76 -5.85
CA TYR A 349 -12.76 15.82 -5.14
C TYR A 349 -11.95 16.34 -3.96
N ARG A 350 -12.10 17.64 -3.68
CA ARG A 350 -11.37 18.35 -2.61
C ARG A 350 -12.29 18.94 -1.56
N SER A 351 -13.59 19.00 -1.85
CA SER A 351 -14.61 19.51 -0.93
C SER A 351 -15.88 18.67 -0.98
N ASN A 352 -16.75 18.85 0.02
CA ASN A 352 -18.07 18.19 0.05
C ASN A 352 -18.98 18.69 -1.06
N GLU A 353 -18.85 19.95 -1.49
CA GLU A 353 -19.62 20.53 -2.60
C GLU A 353 -19.23 19.87 -3.92
N GLU A 354 -17.95 19.66 -4.16
CA GLU A 354 -17.46 18.93 -5.35
C GLU A 354 -17.94 17.47 -5.33
N LEU A 355 -17.83 16.79 -4.18
CA LEU A 355 -18.31 15.43 -4.02
C LEU A 355 -19.82 15.33 -4.28
N LEU A 356 -20.63 16.23 -3.71
CA LEU A 356 -22.06 16.28 -3.93
C LEU A 356 -22.39 16.46 -5.41
N SER A 357 -21.74 17.45 -6.07
CA SER A 357 -21.94 17.72 -7.49
C SER A 357 -21.71 16.46 -8.34
N VAL A 358 -20.64 15.73 -8.04
CA VAL A 358 -20.29 14.48 -8.73
C VAL A 358 -21.30 13.38 -8.46
N LEU A 359 -21.69 13.16 -7.19
CA LEU A 359 -22.66 12.12 -6.84
C LEU A 359 -24.07 12.40 -7.41
N VAL A 360 -24.44 13.65 -7.61
CA VAL A 360 -25.68 14.02 -8.31
C VAL A 360 -25.53 13.84 -9.83
N ASP A 361 -24.38 14.13 -10.42
CA ASP A 361 -24.15 14.05 -11.87
C ASP A 361 -24.07 12.60 -12.39
N ILE A 362 -23.44 11.68 -11.63
CA ILE A 362 -23.23 10.28 -12.07
C ILE A 362 -24.53 9.59 -12.53
N PRO A 363 -25.65 9.61 -11.78
CA PRO A 363 -26.90 8.96 -12.21
C PRO A 363 -27.51 9.55 -13.48
N HIS A 364 -27.27 10.83 -13.75
CA HIS A 364 -27.79 11.53 -14.92
C HIS A 364 -26.91 11.35 -16.17
N ASN A 365 -25.64 11.04 -15.99
CA ASN A 365 -24.64 10.94 -17.05
C ASN A 365 -23.88 9.60 -17.03
N VAL A 366 -24.60 8.48 -16.79
CA VAL A 366 -24.04 7.13 -16.59
C VAL A 366 -23.02 6.77 -17.65
N GLN A 367 -23.33 6.96 -18.94
CA GLN A 367 -22.45 6.58 -20.04
C GLN A 367 -21.08 7.32 -19.99
N LYS A 368 -21.08 8.59 -19.62
CA LYS A 368 -19.84 9.38 -19.42
C LYS A 368 -18.95 8.73 -18.37
N TYR A 369 -19.54 8.30 -17.27
CA TYR A 369 -18.81 7.74 -16.13
C TYR A 369 -18.39 6.26 -16.34
N GLU A 370 -19.15 5.50 -17.12
CA GLU A 370 -18.74 4.17 -17.59
C GLU A 370 -17.50 4.26 -18.49
N GLN A 371 -17.48 5.24 -19.42
CA GLN A 371 -16.30 5.49 -20.26
C GLN A 371 -15.10 5.95 -19.44
N MET A 372 -15.31 6.75 -18.40
CA MET A 372 -14.26 7.16 -17.48
C MET A 372 -13.68 5.98 -16.70
N ALA A 373 -14.53 5.08 -16.22
CA ALA A 373 -14.11 3.84 -15.55
C ALA A 373 -13.29 2.92 -16.48
N GLU A 374 -13.70 2.83 -17.77
CA GLU A 374 -12.93 2.08 -18.78
C GLU A 374 -11.53 2.66 -18.98
N LYS A 375 -11.42 3.98 -19.15
CA LYS A 375 -10.12 4.66 -19.26
C LYS A 375 -9.28 4.49 -17.99
N GLY A 376 -9.92 4.47 -16.80
CA GLY A 376 -9.24 4.18 -15.55
C GLY A 376 -8.62 2.78 -15.54
N ARG A 377 -9.37 1.77 -15.97
CA ARG A 377 -8.90 0.40 -16.10
C ARG A 377 -7.74 0.27 -17.11
N GLU A 378 -7.87 0.88 -18.27
CA GLU A 378 -6.83 0.91 -19.29
C GLU A 378 -5.53 1.54 -18.76
N ALA A 379 -5.62 2.69 -18.09
CA ALA A 379 -4.49 3.37 -17.50
C ALA A 379 -3.74 2.49 -16.47
N ILE A 380 -4.50 1.73 -15.64
CA ILE A 380 -3.89 0.79 -14.70
C ILE A 380 -3.18 -0.35 -15.40
N PHE A 381 -3.75 -0.94 -16.43
CA PHE A 381 -3.08 -2.03 -17.16
C PHE A 381 -1.81 -1.57 -17.87
N VAL A 382 -1.80 -0.36 -18.41
CA VAL A 382 -0.63 0.21 -19.09
C VAL A 382 0.46 0.59 -18.07
N GLU A 383 0.11 1.39 -17.05
CA GLU A 383 1.08 2.06 -16.19
C GLU A 383 1.44 1.27 -14.92
N HIS A 384 0.51 0.43 -14.43
CA HIS A 384 0.67 -0.41 -13.25
C HIS A 384 0.76 -1.90 -13.60
N GLY A 385 1.09 -2.22 -14.86
CA GLY A 385 1.21 -3.58 -15.35
C GLY A 385 2.35 -4.35 -14.65
N ARG A 386 2.04 -5.51 -14.06
CA ARG A 386 2.99 -6.30 -13.25
C ARG A 386 4.29 -6.64 -13.97
N ARG A 387 4.22 -7.06 -15.23
CA ARG A 387 5.42 -7.41 -16.03
C ARG A 387 6.33 -6.22 -16.24
N ARG A 388 5.75 -5.07 -16.62
CA ARG A 388 6.49 -3.82 -16.82
C ARG A 388 7.21 -3.38 -15.56
N ILE A 389 6.49 -3.33 -14.43
CA ILE A 389 7.06 -2.89 -13.15
C ILE A 389 8.14 -3.85 -12.67
N SER A 390 7.89 -5.17 -12.76
CA SER A 390 8.89 -6.18 -12.42
C SER A 390 10.16 -6.05 -13.26
N GLN A 391 10.02 -5.84 -14.57
CA GLN A 391 11.16 -5.62 -15.47
C GLN A 391 11.96 -4.37 -15.07
N GLN A 392 11.28 -3.25 -14.83
CA GLN A 392 11.91 -2.00 -14.39
C GLN A 392 12.70 -2.17 -13.08
N LEU A 393 12.14 -2.93 -12.12
CA LEU A 393 12.83 -3.25 -10.88
C LEU A 393 14.10 -4.09 -11.13
N MET A 394 14.00 -5.12 -11.97
CA MET A 394 15.15 -5.98 -12.31
C MET A 394 16.23 -5.21 -13.08
N ASP A 395 15.85 -4.23 -13.88
CA ASP A 395 16.79 -3.38 -14.62
C ASP A 395 17.60 -2.44 -13.69
N LEU A 396 17.11 -2.15 -12.47
CA LEU A 396 17.92 -1.42 -11.48
C LEU A 396 19.19 -2.18 -11.08
N PHE A 397 19.22 -3.51 -11.17
CA PHE A 397 20.40 -4.33 -10.90
C PHE A 397 21.39 -4.38 -12.07
N LYS A 398 20.94 -4.07 -13.28
CA LYS A 398 21.80 -4.11 -14.48
C LYS A 398 22.62 -2.82 -14.66
N GLN A 399 22.08 -1.72 -14.19
CA GLN A 399 22.72 -0.40 -14.22
C GLN A 399 23.70 -0.26 -13.05
#